data_b26b8e798828d8ad3271f0117ed27d49
#
_entry.id   b26b8e798828d8ad3271f0117ed27d49
#
_cell.length_a   1.000
_cell.length_b   1.000
_cell.length_c   1.000
_cell.angle_alpha   90.00
_cell.angle_beta   90.00
_cell.angle_gamma   90.00
#
_symmetry.space_group_name_H-M   'P 1'
#
loop_
_entity.id
_entity.type
_entity.pdbx_description
1 polymer ?
#
loop_
_entity_poly.entity_id
_entity_poly.type
_entity_poly.pdbx_seq_one_letter_code
_entity_poly.pdbx_strand_id
1 'polypeptide(L)'
;MITHQKLEEASKRLQGAIYRTPLLHSRLLNKQMNAEVYLKAENFQRTGSFKFRGAYNAISCLDPIRRSQGVVTYSSGNHAQAVARVAQIFNIPAVVVMPNDAPPSKKSATESYGAEVITYERQFIQREDIATKMSIDRHMTVIPPFNDENVIAGQSTCAQEIFEDAGPLDILLVCVGGGGLISGSALAKRKLSPNCQIIGVEPSTGNDVQLSLEQGKIVTIEVPNTIADGQQTTAPGEKTFEIMNDLVHSIVTVTDNEIVTAMDYLFRFQKLVIEPSGASAMAALLSNKIDCAGKKIGLTLSGGNIDPARFSNLMSTHTLIRL
;
A
#
# COMPACT_ATOMS: atom_id res chain seq x y z
N MET A 1 -11.66 18.02 -1.47
CA MET A 1 -11.69 17.20 -0.22
C MET A 1 -12.51 15.94 -0.50
N ILE A 2 -12.00 14.76 -0.19
CA ILE A 2 -12.69 13.47 -0.43
C ILE A 2 -13.83 13.34 0.58
N THR A 3 -15.07 13.29 0.07
CA THR A 3 -16.27 13.18 0.90
C THR A 3 -16.56 11.73 1.29
N HIS A 4 -17.36 11.52 2.34
CA HIS A 4 -17.83 10.21 2.74
C HIS A 4 -18.62 9.52 1.62
N GLN A 5 -19.47 10.28 0.91
CA GLN A 5 -20.21 9.77 -0.26
C GLN A 5 -19.28 9.16 -1.30
N LYS A 6 -18.12 9.81 -1.59
CA LYS A 6 -17.11 9.30 -2.55
C LYS A 6 -16.52 7.95 -2.09
N LEU A 7 -16.37 7.74 -0.78
CA LEU A 7 -15.92 6.46 -0.24
C LEU A 7 -16.99 5.36 -0.38
N GLU A 8 -18.25 5.67 -0.11
CA GLU A 8 -19.37 4.73 -0.31
C GLU A 8 -19.54 4.36 -1.80
N GLU A 9 -19.41 5.32 -2.69
CA GLU A 9 -19.44 5.08 -4.14
C GLU A 9 -18.28 4.18 -4.58
N ALA A 10 -17.08 4.36 -4.02
CA ALA A 10 -15.94 3.49 -4.27
C ALA A 10 -16.21 2.06 -3.79
N SER A 11 -16.75 1.87 -2.58
CA SER A 11 -17.15 0.56 -2.08
C SER A 11 -18.16 -0.14 -3.01
N LYS A 12 -19.20 0.57 -3.42
CA LYS A 12 -20.21 0.03 -4.35
C LYS A 12 -19.60 -0.36 -5.70
N ARG A 13 -18.69 0.47 -6.22
CA ARG A 13 -18.02 0.25 -7.51
C ARG A 13 -17.08 -0.96 -7.48
N LEU A 14 -16.46 -1.20 -6.33
CA LEU A 14 -15.53 -2.31 -6.13
C LEU A 14 -16.22 -3.64 -5.82
N GLN A 15 -17.49 -3.62 -5.47
CA GLN A 15 -18.27 -4.82 -5.16
C GLN A 15 -18.28 -5.79 -6.35
N GLY A 16 -17.85 -7.05 -6.11
CA GLY A 16 -17.69 -8.07 -7.14
C GLY A 16 -16.42 -7.93 -8.02
N ALA A 17 -15.76 -6.77 -8.00
CA ALA A 17 -14.51 -6.55 -8.75
C ALA A 17 -13.26 -6.93 -7.94
N ILE A 18 -13.29 -6.76 -6.64
CA ILE A 18 -12.20 -7.11 -5.71
C ILE A 18 -12.55 -8.35 -4.90
N TYR A 19 -11.56 -8.94 -4.26
CA TYR A 19 -11.79 -9.92 -3.20
C TYR A 19 -12.00 -9.19 -1.87
N ARG A 20 -13.04 -9.60 -1.11
CA ARG A 20 -13.08 -9.26 0.32
C ARG A 20 -12.06 -10.15 1.00
N THR A 21 -10.87 -9.60 1.21
CA THR A 21 -9.73 -10.35 1.73
C THR A 21 -9.98 -10.77 3.19
N PRO A 22 -9.41 -11.91 3.63
CA PRO A 22 -9.59 -12.38 4.99
C PRO A 22 -9.12 -11.36 6.03
N LEU A 23 -9.89 -11.25 7.11
CA LEU A 23 -9.47 -10.62 8.36
C LEU A 23 -9.10 -11.75 9.32
N LEU A 24 -7.79 -11.97 9.50
CA LEU A 24 -7.27 -13.09 10.28
C LEU A 24 -7.13 -12.70 11.76
N HIS A 25 -7.33 -13.68 12.63
CA HIS A 25 -7.24 -13.55 14.07
C HIS A 25 -6.39 -14.68 14.65
N SER A 26 -5.42 -14.38 15.49
CA SER A 26 -4.47 -15.37 16.04
C SER A 26 -4.44 -15.35 17.56
N ARG A 27 -4.89 -16.45 18.18
CA ARG A 27 -4.83 -16.59 19.65
C ARG A 27 -3.41 -16.49 20.21
N LEU A 28 -2.42 -17.02 19.47
CA LEU A 28 -1.02 -16.95 19.86
C LEU A 28 -0.55 -15.49 19.88
N LEU A 29 -0.80 -14.75 18.81
CA LEU A 29 -0.42 -13.34 18.69
C LEU A 29 -1.11 -12.50 19.77
N ASN A 30 -2.40 -12.72 19.99
CA ASN A 30 -3.17 -11.99 20.99
C ASN A 30 -2.60 -12.20 22.40
N LYS A 31 -2.26 -13.44 22.75
CA LYS A 31 -1.63 -13.75 24.04
C LYS A 31 -0.26 -13.10 24.19
N GLN A 32 0.55 -13.15 23.14
CA GLN A 32 1.88 -12.55 23.11
C GLN A 32 1.86 -11.05 23.27
N MET A 33 0.93 -10.38 22.58
CA MET A 33 0.80 -8.94 22.60
C MET A 33 -0.09 -8.41 23.73
N ASN A 34 -0.76 -9.29 24.50
CA ASN A 34 -1.78 -8.93 25.46
C ASN A 34 -2.83 -7.99 24.85
N ALA A 35 -3.28 -8.28 23.61
CA ALA A 35 -4.15 -7.43 22.79
C ALA A 35 -5.08 -8.29 21.93
N GLU A 36 -6.14 -7.70 21.40
CA GLU A 36 -6.99 -8.34 20.39
C GLU A 36 -6.55 -7.87 18.99
N VAL A 37 -5.82 -8.71 18.24
CA VAL A 37 -5.16 -8.33 16.99
C VAL A 37 -5.83 -8.95 15.77
N TYR A 38 -6.13 -8.12 14.78
CA TYR A 38 -6.72 -8.46 13.49
C TYR A 38 -5.77 -8.12 12.34
N LEU A 39 -5.54 -9.07 11.44
CA LEU A 39 -4.63 -8.97 10.31
C LEU A 39 -5.42 -8.94 9.00
N LYS A 40 -5.46 -7.82 8.32
CA LYS A 40 -6.09 -7.68 6.98
C LYS A 40 -5.15 -8.18 5.91
N ALA A 41 -5.44 -9.34 5.32
CA ALA A 41 -4.54 -10.06 4.43
C ALA A 41 -4.67 -9.62 2.96
N GLU A 42 -4.18 -8.41 2.64
CA GLU A 42 -4.21 -7.87 1.27
C GLU A 42 -3.21 -8.57 0.30
N ASN A 43 -2.35 -9.44 0.78
CA ASN A 43 -1.59 -10.37 -0.05
C ASN A 43 -2.50 -11.35 -0.82
N PHE A 44 -3.72 -11.58 -0.38
CA PHE A 44 -4.73 -12.38 -1.09
C PHE A 44 -5.58 -11.54 -2.06
N GLN A 45 -5.39 -10.24 -2.13
CA GLN A 45 -6.10 -9.41 -3.10
C GLN A 45 -5.65 -9.75 -4.53
N ARG A 46 -6.47 -9.43 -5.54
CA ARG A 46 -6.07 -9.51 -6.94
C ARG A 46 -4.73 -8.81 -7.15
N THR A 47 -3.86 -9.37 -7.95
CA THR A 47 -2.47 -8.92 -8.14
C THR A 47 -1.59 -8.92 -6.87
N GLY A 48 -2.02 -9.63 -5.82
CA GLY A 48 -1.21 -9.86 -4.62
C GLY A 48 -1.00 -8.65 -3.71
N SER A 49 -1.79 -7.57 -3.84
CA SER A 49 -1.68 -6.39 -2.98
C SER A 49 -2.92 -5.50 -3.00
N PHE A 50 -3.07 -4.65 -1.98
CA PHE A 50 -4.14 -3.65 -1.87
C PHE A 50 -4.25 -2.68 -3.06
N LYS A 51 -3.16 -2.53 -3.83
CA LYS A 51 -3.09 -1.56 -4.94
C LYS A 51 -4.18 -1.76 -5.98
N PHE A 52 -4.66 -2.98 -6.15
CA PHE A 52 -5.75 -3.27 -7.07
C PHE A 52 -7.04 -2.49 -6.75
N ARG A 53 -7.34 -2.25 -5.48
CA ARG A 53 -8.50 -1.49 -5.02
C ARG A 53 -8.52 -0.08 -5.60
N GLY A 54 -7.43 0.68 -5.39
CA GLY A 54 -7.29 2.04 -5.89
C GLY A 54 -7.20 2.13 -7.40
N ALA A 55 -6.44 1.23 -8.04
CA ALA A 55 -6.32 1.20 -9.49
C ALA A 55 -7.67 0.93 -10.16
N TYR A 56 -8.41 -0.06 -9.66
CA TYR A 56 -9.74 -0.38 -10.21
C TYR A 56 -10.71 0.79 -10.04
N ASN A 57 -10.77 1.37 -8.84
CA ASN A 57 -11.66 2.50 -8.59
C ASN A 57 -11.32 3.69 -9.51
N ALA A 58 -10.06 4.06 -9.62
CA ALA A 58 -9.64 5.22 -10.42
C ALA A 58 -9.95 5.01 -11.91
N ILE A 59 -9.62 3.85 -12.48
CA ILE A 59 -9.86 3.57 -13.90
C ILE A 59 -11.36 3.47 -14.18
N SER A 60 -12.14 2.88 -13.30
CA SER A 60 -13.61 2.77 -13.48
C SER A 60 -14.34 4.11 -13.33
N CYS A 61 -13.74 5.10 -12.67
CA CYS A 61 -14.26 6.48 -12.61
C CYS A 61 -14.05 7.29 -13.89
N LEU A 62 -13.19 6.84 -14.80
CA LEU A 62 -13.01 7.53 -16.08
C LEU A 62 -14.27 7.41 -16.93
N ASP A 63 -14.64 8.50 -17.60
CA ASP A 63 -15.69 8.44 -18.62
C ASP A 63 -15.31 7.45 -19.74
N PRO A 64 -16.28 6.87 -20.46
CA PRO A 64 -16.00 5.83 -21.45
C PRO A 64 -15.01 6.23 -22.54
N ILE A 65 -15.02 7.51 -22.97
CA ILE A 65 -14.14 8.01 -24.02
C ILE A 65 -12.70 8.05 -23.51
N ARG A 66 -12.44 8.71 -22.36
CA ARG A 66 -11.12 8.77 -21.76
C ARG A 66 -10.59 7.39 -21.42
N ARG A 67 -11.46 6.52 -20.88
CA ARG A 67 -11.06 5.16 -20.55
C ARG A 67 -10.65 4.37 -21.79
N SER A 68 -11.34 4.50 -22.92
CA SER A 68 -10.98 3.81 -24.16
C SER A 68 -9.64 4.25 -24.75
N GLN A 69 -9.18 5.45 -24.46
CA GLN A 69 -7.87 5.96 -24.87
C GLN A 69 -6.72 5.28 -24.09
N GLY A 70 -7.02 4.63 -22.97
CA GLY A 70 -6.05 3.92 -22.16
C GLY A 70 -5.50 4.72 -21.00
N VAL A 71 -4.61 4.06 -20.27
CA VAL A 71 -4.03 4.61 -19.03
C VAL A 71 -2.51 4.49 -19.03
N VAL A 72 -1.85 5.43 -18.38
CA VAL A 72 -0.42 5.38 -18.13
C VAL A 72 -0.16 5.50 -16.62
N THR A 73 0.83 4.77 -16.13
CA THR A 73 1.28 4.88 -14.74
C THR A 73 2.81 4.78 -14.64
N TYR A 74 3.34 5.18 -13.49
CA TYR A 74 4.75 5.09 -13.16
C TYR A 74 4.93 4.34 -11.83
N SER A 75 5.43 3.13 -11.92
CA SER A 75 5.69 2.26 -10.74
C SER A 75 6.50 1.04 -11.15
N SER A 76 7.42 0.62 -10.31
CA SER A 76 8.19 -0.62 -10.49
C SER A 76 7.61 -1.84 -9.76
N GLY A 77 6.44 -1.70 -9.12
CA GLY A 77 5.93 -2.72 -8.21
C GLY A 77 4.43 -2.98 -8.31
N ASN A 78 3.80 -3.08 -7.15
CA ASN A 78 2.39 -3.49 -6.99
C ASN A 78 1.39 -2.62 -7.76
N HIS A 79 1.65 -1.30 -7.86
CA HIS A 79 0.73 -0.41 -8.58
C HIS A 79 0.79 -0.64 -10.10
N ALA A 80 1.97 -0.90 -10.64
CA ALA A 80 2.16 -1.25 -12.05
C ALA A 80 1.31 -2.47 -12.43
N GLN A 81 1.45 -3.56 -11.68
CA GLN A 81 0.68 -4.78 -11.89
C GLN A 81 -0.83 -4.56 -11.74
N ALA A 82 -1.23 -3.75 -10.74
CA ALA A 82 -2.63 -3.44 -10.51
C ALA A 82 -3.25 -2.68 -11.69
N VAL A 83 -2.59 -1.61 -12.18
CA VAL A 83 -3.05 -0.84 -13.34
C VAL A 83 -3.10 -1.70 -14.60
N ALA A 84 -2.03 -2.48 -14.88
CA ALA A 84 -1.98 -3.38 -16.02
C ALA A 84 -3.14 -4.41 -16.00
N ARG A 85 -3.38 -5.05 -14.84
CA ARG A 85 -4.47 -6.01 -14.71
C ARG A 85 -5.84 -5.37 -14.85
N VAL A 86 -6.05 -4.19 -14.29
CA VAL A 86 -7.33 -3.47 -14.44
C VAL A 86 -7.54 -3.04 -15.89
N ALA A 87 -6.52 -2.56 -16.57
CA ALA A 87 -6.60 -2.22 -17.99
C ALA A 87 -6.97 -3.45 -18.85
N GLN A 88 -6.39 -4.61 -18.55
CA GLN A 88 -6.75 -5.88 -19.18
C GLN A 88 -8.23 -6.23 -18.94
N ILE A 89 -8.76 -6.04 -17.72
CA ILE A 89 -10.18 -6.30 -17.40
C ILE A 89 -11.10 -5.39 -18.22
N PHE A 90 -10.74 -4.12 -18.39
CA PHE A 90 -11.52 -3.16 -19.19
C PHE A 90 -11.22 -3.23 -20.69
N ASN A 91 -10.28 -4.09 -21.10
CA ASN A 91 -9.80 -4.21 -22.49
C ASN A 91 -9.37 -2.87 -23.08
N ILE A 92 -8.52 -2.14 -22.35
CA ILE A 92 -7.97 -0.84 -22.73
C ILE A 92 -6.44 -0.86 -22.77
N PRO A 93 -5.80 0.01 -23.57
CA PRO A 93 -4.36 0.14 -23.57
C PRO A 93 -3.80 0.57 -22.20
N ALA A 94 -2.64 0.03 -21.83
CA ALA A 94 -1.91 0.46 -20.63
C ALA A 94 -0.42 0.63 -20.94
N VAL A 95 0.15 1.73 -20.47
CA VAL A 95 1.60 1.98 -20.47
C VAL A 95 2.08 2.08 -19.03
N VAL A 96 3.18 1.42 -18.73
CA VAL A 96 3.80 1.43 -17.40
C VAL A 96 5.24 1.90 -17.52
N VAL A 97 5.54 3.03 -16.87
CA VAL A 97 6.90 3.57 -16.78
C VAL A 97 7.60 2.94 -15.58
N MET A 98 8.67 2.17 -15.85
CA MET A 98 9.48 1.47 -14.86
C MET A 98 10.95 1.88 -14.95
N PRO A 99 11.70 1.93 -13.84
CA PRO A 99 13.14 2.08 -13.92
C PRO A 99 13.80 0.81 -14.46
N ASN A 100 14.97 0.95 -15.10
CA ASN A 100 15.72 -0.16 -15.70
C ASN A 100 16.13 -1.23 -14.66
N ASP A 101 16.32 -0.82 -13.40
CA ASP A 101 16.66 -1.67 -12.26
C ASP A 101 15.44 -2.34 -11.59
N ALA A 102 14.25 -2.22 -12.15
CA ALA A 102 13.07 -2.88 -11.65
C ALA A 102 13.25 -4.42 -11.63
N PRO A 103 12.78 -5.13 -10.58
CA PRO A 103 12.90 -6.59 -10.52
C PRO A 103 12.29 -7.26 -11.75
N PRO A 104 13.02 -8.20 -12.42
CA PRO A 104 12.53 -8.85 -13.62
C PRO A 104 11.17 -9.54 -13.46
N SER A 105 10.91 -10.14 -12.29
CA SER A 105 9.63 -10.78 -11.97
C SER A 105 8.45 -9.78 -11.99
N LYS A 106 8.66 -8.57 -11.49
CA LYS A 106 7.63 -7.52 -11.48
C LYS A 106 7.37 -6.95 -12.87
N LYS A 107 8.44 -6.82 -13.69
CA LYS A 107 8.33 -6.41 -15.10
C LYS A 107 7.54 -7.47 -15.88
N SER A 108 7.98 -8.73 -15.85
CA SER A 108 7.30 -9.84 -16.55
C SER A 108 5.84 -10.00 -16.14
N ALA A 109 5.53 -9.85 -14.84
CA ALA A 109 4.15 -9.88 -14.37
C ALA A 109 3.30 -8.75 -14.97
N THR A 110 3.86 -7.55 -15.08
CA THR A 110 3.17 -6.40 -15.71
C THR A 110 2.92 -6.63 -17.20
N GLU A 111 3.93 -7.10 -17.93
CA GLU A 111 3.83 -7.44 -19.35
C GLU A 111 2.84 -8.58 -19.62
N SER A 112 2.75 -9.56 -18.71
CA SER A 112 1.79 -10.68 -18.83
C SER A 112 0.33 -10.25 -18.78
N TYR A 113 0.04 -9.08 -18.20
CA TYR A 113 -1.29 -8.48 -18.24
C TYR A 113 -1.53 -7.64 -19.51
N GLY A 114 -0.58 -7.61 -20.46
CA GLY A 114 -0.71 -6.91 -21.73
C GLY A 114 -0.34 -5.42 -21.70
N ALA A 115 0.28 -4.93 -20.63
CA ALA A 115 0.76 -3.56 -20.59
C ALA A 115 2.09 -3.39 -21.33
N GLU A 116 2.24 -2.28 -22.05
CA GLU A 116 3.52 -1.83 -22.58
C GLU A 116 4.40 -1.29 -21.45
N VAL A 117 5.62 -1.80 -21.29
CA VAL A 117 6.56 -1.33 -20.28
C VAL A 117 7.63 -0.46 -20.96
N ILE A 118 7.70 0.80 -20.53
CA ILE A 118 8.74 1.76 -20.92
C ILE A 118 9.73 1.88 -19.78
N THR A 119 11.00 1.59 -20.04
CA THR A 119 12.04 1.68 -19.02
C THR A 119 12.80 3.00 -19.09
N TYR A 120 13.31 3.47 -17.94
CA TYR A 120 14.06 4.73 -17.81
C TYR A 120 15.19 4.62 -16.80
N GLU A 121 16.19 5.50 -16.95
CA GLU A 121 17.30 5.66 -16.02
C GLU A 121 16.94 6.65 -14.89
N ARG A 122 16.86 6.18 -13.64
CA ARG A 122 16.46 7.00 -12.47
C ARG A 122 17.35 8.22 -12.26
N GLN A 123 18.59 8.18 -12.72
CA GLN A 123 19.57 9.25 -12.48
C GLN A 123 19.33 10.48 -13.37
N PHE A 124 18.65 10.34 -14.49
CA PHE A 124 18.57 11.38 -15.52
C PHE A 124 17.17 11.94 -15.74
N ILE A 125 16.12 11.17 -15.46
CA ILE A 125 14.74 11.56 -15.84
C ILE A 125 13.78 11.21 -14.70
N GLN A 126 12.85 12.13 -14.41
CA GLN A 126 11.75 11.86 -13.51
C GLN A 126 10.68 11.01 -14.20
N ARG A 127 10.25 9.95 -13.53
CA ARG A 127 9.22 9.02 -14.06
C ARG A 127 7.87 9.71 -14.33
N GLU A 128 7.57 10.74 -13.55
CA GLU A 128 6.38 11.57 -13.66
C GLU A 128 6.36 12.34 -14.99
N ASP A 129 7.51 12.85 -15.43
CA ASP A 129 7.62 13.59 -16.69
C ASP A 129 7.39 12.67 -17.90
N ILE A 130 7.93 11.44 -17.86
CA ILE A 130 7.70 10.45 -18.89
C ILE A 130 6.22 10.09 -18.98
N ALA A 131 5.57 9.82 -17.82
CA ALA A 131 4.16 9.49 -17.78
C ALA A 131 3.29 10.65 -18.28
N THR A 132 3.64 11.88 -17.92
CA THR A 132 2.96 13.10 -18.39
C THR A 132 3.12 13.24 -19.90
N LYS A 133 4.31 13.04 -20.44
CA LYS A 133 4.54 13.08 -21.88
C LYS A 133 3.72 12.00 -22.60
N MET A 134 3.72 10.77 -22.13
CA MET A 134 2.89 9.69 -22.71
C MET A 134 1.41 10.00 -22.67
N SER A 135 0.94 10.61 -21.57
CA SER A 135 -0.44 11.07 -21.42
C SER A 135 -0.82 12.07 -22.52
N ILE A 136 0.05 13.03 -22.81
CA ILE A 136 -0.18 14.05 -23.86
C ILE A 136 -0.10 13.43 -25.25
N ASP A 137 0.99 12.72 -25.55
CA ASP A 137 1.30 12.20 -26.89
C ASP A 137 0.30 11.13 -27.36
N ARG A 138 -0.25 10.35 -26.42
CA ARG A 138 -1.15 9.21 -26.69
C ARG A 138 -2.56 9.41 -26.16
N HIS A 139 -2.90 10.61 -25.63
CA HIS A 139 -4.19 10.95 -25.01
C HIS A 139 -4.61 10.02 -23.86
N MET A 140 -3.64 9.37 -23.18
CA MET A 140 -3.87 8.45 -22.08
C MET A 140 -4.08 9.20 -20.75
N THR A 141 -4.83 8.58 -19.82
CA THR A 141 -5.01 9.14 -18.48
C THR A 141 -3.93 8.64 -17.53
N VAL A 142 -3.25 9.54 -16.82
CA VAL A 142 -2.30 9.16 -15.77
C VAL A 142 -3.05 8.61 -14.55
N ILE A 143 -2.67 7.43 -14.08
CA ILE A 143 -3.15 6.83 -12.84
C ILE A 143 -1.98 6.78 -11.84
N PRO A 144 -1.83 7.78 -10.96
CA PRO A 144 -0.72 7.86 -10.03
C PRO A 144 -0.85 6.81 -8.91
N PRO A 145 0.27 6.39 -8.28
CA PRO A 145 0.26 5.30 -7.31
C PRO A 145 -0.42 5.62 -5.97
N PHE A 146 -0.66 6.90 -5.65
CA PHE A 146 -1.25 7.34 -4.37
C PHE A 146 -1.88 8.73 -4.40
N ASN A 147 -1.32 9.72 -5.12
CA ASN A 147 -1.75 11.13 -5.03
C ASN A 147 -2.95 11.46 -5.93
N ASP A 148 -4.00 10.66 -5.84
CA ASP A 148 -5.26 10.82 -6.59
C ASP A 148 -6.46 10.48 -5.72
N GLU A 149 -7.51 11.30 -5.79
CA GLU A 149 -8.69 11.13 -4.94
C GLU A 149 -9.44 9.81 -5.19
N ASN A 150 -9.48 9.32 -6.43
CA ASN A 150 -10.16 8.07 -6.76
C ASN A 150 -9.30 6.87 -6.32
N VAL A 151 -7.96 6.98 -6.43
CA VAL A 151 -7.05 5.98 -5.88
C VAL A 151 -7.23 5.90 -4.37
N ILE A 152 -7.16 7.04 -3.65
CA ILE A 152 -7.33 7.09 -2.19
C ILE A 152 -8.69 6.52 -1.78
N ALA A 153 -9.78 6.91 -2.47
CA ALA A 153 -11.11 6.40 -2.19
C ALA A 153 -11.21 4.86 -2.40
N GLY A 154 -10.57 4.33 -3.43
CA GLY A 154 -10.48 2.88 -3.63
C GLY A 154 -9.72 2.17 -2.50
N GLN A 155 -8.59 2.74 -2.05
CA GLN A 155 -7.79 2.18 -0.96
C GLN A 155 -8.54 2.19 0.38
N SER A 156 -9.46 3.15 0.59
CA SER A 156 -10.24 3.24 1.83
C SER A 156 -11.07 1.98 2.11
N THR A 157 -11.43 1.24 1.06
CA THR A 157 -12.25 0.02 1.18
C THR A 157 -11.53 -1.08 1.98
N CYS A 158 -10.20 -1.07 2.03
CA CYS A 158 -9.43 -1.97 2.88
C CYS A 158 -9.78 -1.76 4.37
N ALA A 159 -9.71 -0.53 4.84
CA ALA A 159 -10.03 -0.20 6.23
C ALA A 159 -11.55 -0.27 6.51
N GLN A 160 -12.40 0.05 5.52
CA GLN A 160 -13.85 -0.14 5.66
C GLN A 160 -14.17 -1.60 6.00
N GLU A 161 -13.62 -2.55 5.24
CA GLU A 161 -13.79 -3.98 5.50
C GLU A 161 -13.25 -4.39 6.88
N ILE A 162 -12.12 -3.82 7.35
CA ILE A 162 -11.61 -4.08 8.69
C ILE A 162 -12.62 -3.64 9.75
N PHE A 163 -13.12 -2.40 9.67
CA PHE A 163 -14.07 -1.87 10.64
C PHE A 163 -15.44 -2.55 10.59
N GLU A 164 -15.88 -2.99 9.42
CA GLU A 164 -17.12 -3.78 9.26
C GLU A 164 -17.00 -5.16 9.91
N ASP A 165 -15.87 -5.84 9.73
CA ASP A 165 -15.67 -7.23 10.18
C ASP A 165 -15.26 -7.30 11.66
N ALA A 166 -14.39 -6.40 12.13
CA ALA A 166 -13.93 -6.35 13.52
C ALA A 166 -14.80 -5.46 14.41
N GLY A 167 -15.57 -4.53 13.86
CA GLY A 167 -16.16 -3.41 14.61
C GLY A 167 -15.14 -2.32 14.93
N PRO A 168 -15.47 -1.36 15.83
CA PRO A 168 -14.56 -0.30 16.22
C PRO A 168 -13.23 -0.83 16.78
N LEU A 169 -12.14 -0.18 16.43
CA LEU A 169 -10.77 -0.48 16.88
C LEU A 169 -10.23 0.67 17.72
N ASP A 170 -9.27 0.36 18.59
CA ASP A 170 -8.48 1.38 19.30
C ASP A 170 -7.35 1.89 18.40
N ILE A 171 -6.69 0.98 17.67
CA ILE A 171 -5.56 1.30 16.80
C ILE A 171 -5.71 0.58 15.46
N LEU A 172 -5.35 1.27 14.37
CA LEU A 172 -5.12 0.67 13.06
C LEU A 172 -3.71 1.01 12.57
N LEU A 173 -2.87 -0.02 12.43
CA LEU A 173 -1.52 0.10 11.89
C LEU A 173 -1.53 -0.06 10.36
N VAL A 174 -0.94 0.89 9.67
CA VAL A 174 -0.92 0.92 8.20
C VAL A 174 0.49 1.22 7.70
N CYS A 175 1.03 0.42 6.79
CA CYS A 175 2.28 0.73 6.12
C CYS A 175 2.16 2.02 5.28
N VAL A 176 3.19 2.85 5.29
CA VAL A 176 3.22 4.14 4.60
C VAL A 176 4.37 4.19 3.59
N GLY A 177 4.06 4.46 2.34
CA GLY A 177 4.93 5.04 1.34
C GLY A 177 4.33 6.40 1.00
N GLY A 178 3.91 6.67 -0.23
CA GLY A 178 3.31 7.97 -0.61
C GLY A 178 1.95 8.32 0.02
N GLY A 179 1.44 7.52 0.95
CA GLY A 179 0.30 7.85 1.80
C GLY A 179 -1.09 7.42 1.32
N GLY A 180 -1.23 6.75 0.15
CA GLY A 180 -2.57 6.45 -0.41
C GLY A 180 -3.42 5.50 0.46
N LEU A 181 -2.84 4.43 1.01
CA LEU A 181 -3.55 3.47 1.86
C LEU A 181 -3.92 4.08 3.22
N ILE A 182 -2.98 4.72 3.89
CA ILE A 182 -3.22 5.32 5.20
C ILE A 182 -4.21 6.48 5.12
N SER A 183 -4.13 7.32 4.08
CA SER A 183 -5.11 8.38 3.84
C SER A 183 -6.52 7.83 3.64
N GLY A 184 -6.67 6.78 2.83
CA GLY A 184 -7.94 6.08 2.66
C GLY A 184 -8.46 5.50 3.98
N SER A 185 -7.58 4.88 4.76
CA SER A 185 -7.89 4.31 6.08
C SER A 185 -8.33 5.39 7.07
N ALA A 186 -7.63 6.51 7.09
CA ALA A 186 -7.94 7.65 7.96
C ALA A 186 -9.29 8.31 7.61
N LEU A 187 -9.65 8.37 6.33
CA LEU A 187 -10.96 8.83 5.90
C LEU A 187 -12.08 7.85 6.30
N ALA A 188 -11.85 6.54 6.16
CA ALA A 188 -12.82 5.51 6.52
C ALA A 188 -13.14 5.51 8.03
N LYS A 189 -12.13 5.75 8.88
CA LYS A 189 -12.33 5.78 10.35
C LYS A 189 -13.32 6.85 10.80
N ARG A 190 -13.41 7.99 10.12
CA ARG A 190 -14.25 9.12 10.54
C ARG A 190 -15.71 8.70 10.86
N LYS A 191 -16.23 7.73 10.10
CA LYS A 191 -17.60 7.22 10.30
C LYS A 191 -17.64 5.88 11.03
N LEU A 192 -16.73 4.97 10.68
CA LEU A 192 -16.82 3.56 11.09
C LEU A 192 -16.13 3.28 12.42
N SER A 193 -15.13 4.08 12.80
CA SER A 193 -14.38 3.94 14.04
C SER A 193 -13.76 5.28 14.45
N PRO A 194 -14.56 6.29 14.83
CA PRO A 194 -14.11 7.69 14.99
C PRO A 194 -13.01 7.85 16.05
N ASN A 195 -12.98 7.01 17.06
CA ASN A 195 -11.99 7.05 18.14
C ASN A 195 -10.71 6.26 17.83
N CYS A 196 -10.66 5.53 16.70
CA CYS A 196 -9.50 4.74 16.31
C CYS A 196 -8.28 5.65 16.04
N GLN A 197 -7.14 5.31 16.61
CA GLN A 197 -5.86 5.93 16.27
C GLN A 197 -5.31 5.27 15.01
N ILE A 198 -5.16 6.04 13.93
CA ILE A 198 -4.45 5.58 12.73
C ILE A 198 -2.97 5.86 12.93
N ILE A 199 -2.16 4.82 12.98
CA ILE A 199 -0.70 4.91 13.12
C ILE A 199 -0.04 4.38 11.86
N GLY A 200 0.75 5.22 11.23
CA GLY A 200 1.54 4.84 10.05
C GLY A 200 2.85 4.16 10.44
N VAL A 201 3.33 3.29 9.56
CA VAL A 201 4.62 2.61 9.76
C VAL A 201 5.48 2.79 8.52
N GLU A 202 6.67 3.37 8.71
CA GLU A 202 7.70 3.58 7.68
C GLU A 202 8.98 2.82 8.00
N PRO A 203 9.80 2.46 7.00
CA PRO A 203 11.19 2.07 7.24
C PRO A 203 11.97 3.22 7.87
N SER A 204 12.87 2.91 8.81
CA SER A 204 13.67 3.94 9.52
C SER A 204 14.56 4.78 8.59
N THR A 205 14.92 4.27 7.42
CA THR A 205 15.70 4.99 6.40
C THR A 205 14.82 5.75 5.40
N GLY A 206 13.50 5.60 5.48
CA GLY A 206 12.53 6.19 4.56
C GLY A 206 11.35 6.80 5.33
N ASN A 207 11.66 7.75 6.21
CA ASN A 207 10.71 8.39 7.11
C ASN A 207 10.24 9.77 6.63
N ASP A 208 10.04 9.91 5.33
CA ASP A 208 9.62 11.16 4.69
C ASP A 208 8.26 11.66 5.22
N VAL A 209 7.32 10.78 5.49
CA VAL A 209 6.01 11.16 6.04
C VAL A 209 6.13 11.54 7.51
N GLN A 210 6.90 10.81 8.32
CA GLN A 210 7.16 11.18 9.71
C GLN A 210 7.71 12.62 9.79
N LEU A 211 8.78 12.90 9.05
CA LEU A 211 9.40 14.23 9.00
C LEU A 211 8.44 15.30 8.48
N SER A 212 7.61 14.95 7.50
CA SER A 212 6.63 15.88 6.93
C SER A 212 5.57 16.27 7.95
N LEU A 213 5.04 15.31 8.72
CA LEU A 213 4.04 15.58 9.76
C LEU A 213 4.64 16.35 10.94
N GLU A 214 5.86 16.02 11.36
CA GLU A 214 6.56 16.74 12.44
C GLU A 214 6.83 18.21 12.07
N GLN A 215 7.13 18.50 10.79
CA GLN A 215 7.41 19.86 10.31
C GLN A 215 6.16 20.61 9.81
N GLY A 216 5.01 19.94 9.69
CA GLY A 216 3.78 20.52 9.14
C GLY A 216 3.87 20.92 7.66
N LYS A 217 4.82 20.35 6.90
CA LYS A 217 5.04 20.59 5.47
C LYS A 217 5.67 19.38 4.81
N ILE A 218 5.46 19.21 3.51
CA ILE A 218 6.10 18.13 2.75
C ILE A 218 7.62 18.25 2.82
N VAL A 219 8.25 17.18 3.29
CA VAL A 219 9.71 17.02 3.31
C VAL A 219 10.10 16.01 2.26
N THR A 220 11.09 16.35 1.44
CA THR A 220 11.69 15.43 0.47
C THR A 220 13.00 14.89 1.03
N ILE A 221 13.17 13.56 0.98
CA ILE A 221 14.37 12.85 1.36
C ILE A 221 15.02 12.20 0.13
N GLU A 222 16.24 11.71 0.26
CA GLU A 222 16.84 10.84 -0.74
C GLU A 222 16.12 9.51 -0.84
N VAL A 223 16.31 8.77 -1.95
CA VAL A 223 15.70 7.45 -2.13
C VAL A 223 16.14 6.52 -1.00
N PRO A 224 15.21 6.00 -0.19
CA PRO A 224 15.55 5.19 0.97
C PRO A 224 16.28 3.90 0.60
N ASN A 225 17.35 3.59 1.32
CA ASN A 225 18.01 2.29 1.25
C ASN A 225 17.33 1.33 2.24
N THR A 226 16.32 0.61 1.77
CA THR A 226 15.55 -0.36 2.55
C THR A 226 15.13 -1.54 1.69
N ILE A 227 14.90 -2.70 2.31
CA ILE A 227 14.31 -3.88 1.66
C ILE A 227 12.84 -3.68 1.31
N ALA A 228 12.15 -2.72 1.94
CA ALA A 228 10.74 -2.42 1.75
C ALA A 228 10.50 -1.58 0.48
N ASP A 229 10.68 -2.18 -0.70
CA ASP A 229 10.66 -1.52 -2.01
C ASP A 229 9.33 -0.80 -2.34
N GLY A 230 8.20 -1.22 -1.78
CA GLY A 230 6.91 -0.52 -1.88
C GLY A 230 6.81 0.76 -1.04
N GLN A 231 7.80 1.03 -0.18
CA GLN A 231 7.89 2.18 0.71
C GLN A 231 9.13 3.07 0.40
N GLN A 232 9.80 2.86 -0.73
CA GLN A 232 10.91 3.71 -1.22
C GLN A 232 10.38 4.97 -1.89
N THR A 233 9.54 5.73 -1.20
CA THR A 233 9.10 7.06 -1.61
C THR A 233 10.05 8.13 -1.06
N THR A 234 10.15 9.25 -1.76
CA THR A 234 11.01 10.38 -1.34
C THR A 234 10.22 11.50 -0.71
N ALA A 235 8.90 11.51 -0.90
CA ALA A 235 7.97 12.46 -0.31
C ALA A 235 6.54 11.93 -0.37
N PRO A 236 5.64 12.33 0.55
CA PRO A 236 4.21 12.10 0.42
C PRO A 236 3.63 12.91 -0.74
N GLY A 237 2.48 12.49 -1.25
CA GLY A 237 1.72 13.31 -2.19
C GLY A 237 1.05 14.50 -1.50
N GLU A 238 0.79 15.58 -2.23
CA GLU A 238 0.12 16.76 -1.67
C GLU A 238 -1.24 16.41 -1.04
N LYS A 239 -2.10 15.70 -1.78
CA LYS A 239 -3.42 15.28 -1.28
C LYS A 239 -3.33 14.31 -0.12
N THR A 240 -2.37 13.37 -0.16
CA THR A 240 -2.19 12.41 0.92
C THR A 240 -1.61 13.08 2.16
N PHE A 241 -0.69 14.05 2.00
CA PHE A 241 -0.14 14.82 3.11
C PHE A 241 -1.24 15.62 3.82
N GLU A 242 -2.08 16.36 3.10
CA GLU A 242 -3.21 17.09 3.69
C GLU A 242 -4.11 16.19 4.57
N ILE A 243 -4.44 15.00 4.06
CA ILE A 243 -5.28 14.03 4.79
C ILE A 243 -4.55 13.46 6.01
N MET A 244 -3.27 13.10 5.83
CA MET A 244 -2.48 12.52 6.92
C MET A 244 -2.22 13.53 8.03
N ASN A 245 -1.93 14.77 7.70
CA ASN A 245 -1.69 15.86 8.65
C ASN A 245 -2.93 16.17 9.52
N ASP A 246 -4.14 15.97 8.96
CA ASP A 246 -5.41 16.18 9.69
C ASP A 246 -5.85 14.96 10.51
N LEU A 247 -5.59 13.73 10.03
CA LEU A 247 -6.30 12.53 10.51
C LEU A 247 -5.43 11.42 11.08
N VAL A 248 -4.14 11.40 10.76
CA VAL A 248 -3.20 10.38 11.25
C VAL A 248 -2.72 10.77 12.63
N HIS A 249 -2.74 9.81 13.56
CA HIS A 249 -2.34 10.05 14.94
C HIS A 249 -0.83 10.23 15.07
N SER A 250 -0.06 9.34 14.45
CA SER A 250 1.41 9.36 14.48
C SER A 250 2.00 8.45 13.40
N ILE A 251 3.30 8.61 13.15
CA ILE A 251 4.10 7.69 12.35
C ILE A 251 5.18 7.08 13.27
N VAL A 252 5.36 5.77 13.17
CA VAL A 252 6.47 5.04 13.81
C VAL A 252 7.36 4.43 12.74
N THR A 253 8.64 4.24 13.07
CA THR A 253 9.59 3.66 12.12
C THR A 253 10.08 2.28 12.57
N VAL A 254 10.38 1.44 11.60
CA VAL A 254 10.91 0.08 11.78
C VAL A 254 12.17 -0.12 10.95
N THR A 255 13.10 -0.89 11.47
CA THR A 255 14.31 -1.30 10.76
C THR A 255 14.03 -2.46 9.81
N ASP A 256 14.90 -2.66 8.81
CA ASP A 256 14.82 -3.82 7.92
C ASP A 256 14.87 -5.15 8.68
N ASN A 257 15.64 -5.23 9.78
CA ASN A 257 15.69 -6.42 10.62
C ASN A 257 14.35 -6.70 11.34
N GLU A 258 13.67 -5.66 11.83
CA GLU A 258 12.34 -5.79 12.41
C GLU A 258 11.32 -6.24 11.35
N ILE A 259 11.44 -5.75 10.12
CA ILE A 259 10.60 -6.18 8.98
C ILE A 259 10.83 -7.66 8.68
N VAL A 260 12.09 -8.13 8.59
CA VAL A 260 12.40 -9.55 8.35
C VAL A 260 11.89 -10.43 9.48
N THR A 261 12.01 -9.98 10.75
CA THR A 261 11.43 -10.67 11.91
C THR A 261 9.91 -10.84 11.75
N ALA A 262 9.22 -9.79 11.31
CA ALA A 262 7.78 -9.86 11.08
C ALA A 262 7.41 -10.79 9.91
N MET A 263 8.20 -10.79 8.83
CA MET A 263 8.02 -11.73 7.72
C MET A 263 8.18 -13.18 8.17
N ASP A 264 9.22 -13.49 8.98
CA ASP A 264 9.46 -14.81 9.54
C ASP A 264 8.31 -15.25 10.46
N TYR A 265 7.83 -14.35 11.33
CA TYR A 265 6.66 -14.61 12.17
C TYR A 265 5.41 -14.94 11.35
N LEU A 266 5.10 -14.12 10.35
CA LEU A 266 3.94 -14.31 9.47
C LEU A 266 4.04 -15.63 8.70
N PHE A 267 5.22 -15.98 8.21
CA PHE A 267 5.45 -17.25 7.52
C PHE A 267 5.28 -18.45 8.44
N ARG A 268 5.93 -18.44 9.62
CA ARG A 268 5.93 -19.58 10.54
C ARG A 268 4.60 -19.79 11.26
N PHE A 269 3.98 -18.72 11.73
CA PHE A 269 2.83 -18.84 12.63
C PHE A 269 1.50 -18.54 11.95
N GLN A 270 1.49 -17.69 10.92
CA GLN A 270 0.28 -17.38 10.16
C GLN A 270 0.21 -18.12 8.80
N LYS A 271 1.31 -18.77 8.38
CA LYS A 271 1.43 -19.47 7.08
C LYS A 271 1.23 -18.53 5.88
N LEU A 272 1.65 -17.28 6.02
CA LEU A 272 1.51 -16.25 5.01
C LEU A 272 2.88 -15.88 4.41
N VAL A 273 2.91 -15.74 3.08
CA VAL A 273 4.02 -15.12 2.38
C VAL A 273 3.68 -13.65 2.18
N ILE A 274 4.45 -12.78 2.84
CA ILE A 274 4.27 -11.33 2.81
C ILE A 274 5.57 -10.68 2.33
N GLU A 275 5.47 -9.68 1.44
CA GLU A 275 6.63 -8.88 1.02
C GLU A 275 7.09 -7.92 2.13
N PRO A 276 8.34 -7.42 2.10
CA PRO A 276 8.87 -6.56 3.17
C PRO A 276 7.96 -5.37 3.50
N SER A 277 7.53 -4.61 2.52
CA SER A 277 6.61 -3.47 2.73
C SER A 277 5.26 -3.89 3.33
N GLY A 278 4.80 -5.10 3.02
CA GLY A 278 3.56 -5.67 3.56
C GLY A 278 3.66 -6.07 5.03
N ALA A 279 4.88 -6.34 5.51
CA ALA A 279 5.15 -6.79 6.87
C ALA A 279 5.48 -5.63 7.85
N SER A 280 5.68 -4.39 7.36
CA SER A 280 6.13 -3.27 8.20
C SER A 280 5.15 -2.95 9.35
N ALA A 281 3.84 -3.00 9.12
CA ALA A 281 2.84 -2.82 10.19
C ALA A 281 2.95 -3.89 11.29
N MET A 282 3.19 -5.14 10.90
CA MET A 282 3.43 -6.23 11.85
C MET A 282 4.77 -6.06 12.58
N ALA A 283 5.79 -5.53 11.90
CA ALA A 283 7.08 -5.22 12.51
C ALA A 283 6.94 -4.22 13.66
N ALA A 284 6.17 -3.15 13.46
CA ALA A 284 5.91 -2.16 14.51
C ALA A 284 5.21 -2.77 15.74
N LEU A 285 4.26 -3.69 15.51
CA LEU A 285 3.58 -4.40 16.60
C LEU A 285 4.56 -5.30 17.37
N LEU A 286 5.29 -6.17 16.68
CA LEU A 286 6.20 -7.14 17.31
C LEU A 286 7.39 -6.49 18.02
N SER A 287 7.82 -5.31 17.54
CA SER A 287 8.94 -4.56 18.12
C SER A 287 8.52 -3.58 19.23
N ASN A 288 7.26 -3.68 19.71
CA ASN A 288 6.72 -2.84 20.78
C ASN A 288 6.86 -1.32 20.51
N LYS A 289 6.73 -0.90 19.23
CA LYS A 289 6.76 0.53 18.87
C LYS A 289 5.49 1.28 19.28
N ILE A 290 4.47 0.55 19.70
CA ILE A 290 3.18 1.07 20.16
C ILE A 290 2.78 0.40 21.47
N ASP A 291 2.07 1.12 22.31
CA ASP A 291 1.39 0.54 23.48
C ASP A 291 0.12 -0.17 23.01
N CYS A 292 0.12 -1.50 23.08
CA CYS A 292 -0.97 -2.36 22.58
C CYS A 292 -1.75 -3.08 23.70
N ALA A 293 -1.28 -3.04 24.96
CA ALA A 293 -1.85 -3.83 26.03
C ALA A 293 -3.33 -3.54 26.28
N GLY A 294 -4.16 -4.58 26.25
CA GLY A 294 -5.61 -4.50 26.44
C GLY A 294 -6.39 -3.85 25.29
N LYS A 295 -5.73 -3.51 24.17
CA LYS A 295 -6.34 -2.81 23.04
C LYS A 295 -6.79 -3.76 21.94
N LYS A 296 -7.76 -3.27 21.14
CA LYS A 296 -8.24 -3.89 19.93
C LYS A 296 -7.55 -3.25 18.71
N ILE A 297 -6.73 -4.03 18.04
CA ILE A 297 -5.79 -3.54 17.02
C ILE A 297 -6.07 -4.19 15.67
N GLY A 298 -6.22 -3.38 14.64
CA GLY A 298 -6.14 -3.83 13.25
C GLY A 298 -4.77 -3.53 12.66
N LEU A 299 -4.31 -4.36 11.73
CA LEU A 299 -3.16 -4.03 10.90
C LEU A 299 -3.32 -4.54 9.47
N THR A 300 -2.69 -3.84 8.52
CA THR A 300 -2.72 -4.20 7.11
C THR A 300 -1.47 -4.99 6.73
N LEU A 301 -1.67 -6.21 6.19
CA LEU A 301 -0.63 -6.96 5.47
C LEU A 301 -0.78 -6.60 3.99
N SER A 302 -0.13 -5.54 3.57
CA SER A 302 -0.52 -4.77 2.39
C SER A 302 -0.23 -5.45 1.04
N GLY A 303 0.63 -6.48 1.01
CA GLY A 303 0.95 -7.27 -0.18
C GLY A 303 1.92 -8.42 0.07
N GLY A 304 1.99 -9.33 -0.92
CA GLY A 304 2.83 -10.53 -0.85
C GLY A 304 3.70 -10.74 -2.10
N ASN A 305 3.87 -9.74 -2.94
CA ASN A 305 4.61 -9.85 -4.22
C ASN A 305 6.12 -9.81 -3.99
N ILE A 306 6.68 -10.95 -3.64
CA ILE A 306 8.11 -11.14 -3.45
C ILE A 306 8.61 -12.31 -4.30
N ASP A 307 9.80 -12.14 -4.86
CA ASP A 307 10.49 -13.22 -5.58
C ASP A 307 10.88 -14.34 -4.61
N PRO A 308 10.66 -15.64 -4.97
CA PRO A 308 10.98 -16.77 -4.09
C PRO A 308 12.44 -16.81 -3.65
N ALA A 309 13.38 -16.48 -4.52
CA ALA A 309 14.80 -16.45 -4.17
C ALA A 309 15.12 -15.32 -3.18
N ARG A 310 14.52 -14.12 -3.38
CA ARG A 310 14.64 -13.00 -2.45
C ARG A 310 14.02 -13.33 -1.09
N PHE A 311 12.84 -13.94 -1.08
CA PHE A 311 12.20 -14.38 0.18
C PHE A 311 13.09 -15.37 0.94
N SER A 312 13.57 -16.42 0.27
CA SER A 312 14.46 -17.43 0.87
C SER A 312 15.74 -16.81 1.42
N ASN A 313 16.36 -15.88 0.68
CA ASN A 313 17.57 -15.19 1.13
C ASN A 313 17.32 -14.37 2.40
N LEU A 314 16.26 -13.58 2.45
CA LEU A 314 15.89 -12.80 3.64
C LEU A 314 15.63 -13.70 4.86
N MET A 315 14.95 -14.84 4.66
CA MET A 315 14.66 -15.76 5.75
C MET A 315 15.93 -16.51 6.24
N SER A 316 16.88 -16.84 5.36
CA SER A 316 18.08 -17.57 5.71
C SER A 316 19.16 -16.72 6.39
N THR A 317 19.21 -15.43 6.08
CA THR A 317 20.18 -14.49 6.68
C THR A 317 19.71 -13.95 8.04
N HIS A 318 18.45 -14.18 8.39
CA HIS A 318 17.89 -13.73 9.66
C HIS A 318 18.29 -14.67 10.79
N THR A 319 18.99 -14.13 11.79
CA THR A 319 19.27 -14.88 13.03
C THR A 319 17.96 -15.01 13.81
N LEU A 320 17.50 -16.26 13.97
CA LEU A 320 16.25 -16.58 14.67
C LEU A 320 16.19 -15.90 16.04
N ILE A 321 15.33 -14.91 16.20
CA ILE A 321 14.95 -14.44 17.52
C ILE A 321 14.12 -15.57 18.15
N ARG A 322 14.63 -16.17 19.25
CA ARG A 322 13.84 -17.08 20.07
C ARG A 322 12.72 -16.25 20.69
N LEU A 323 11.50 -16.51 20.24
CA LEU A 323 10.27 -15.96 20.83
C LEU A 323 10.06 -16.53 22.24
#